data_508e159a2762ce6c2f636e4fd56e889f
#
_entry.id   508e159a2762ce6c2f636e4fd56e889f
#
_cell.length_a   1.000
_cell.length_b   1.000
_cell.length_c   1.000
_cell.angle_alpha   90.00
_cell.angle_beta   90.00
_cell.angle_gamma   90.00
#
_symmetry.space_group_name_H-M   'P 1'
#
loop_
_entity.id
_entity.type
_entity.pdbx_description
1 polymer ?
#
loop_
_entity_poly.entity_id
_entity_poly.type
_entity_poly.pdbx_seq_one_letter_code
_entity_poly.pdbx_strand_id
1 'polypeptide(L)'
;MTAASPPRPARVYVFATCVVDLMAPQAGLDVVGLIRRAGIAVDFPAGQSCCGQPAYTSGFNDEARRVAAAQLDLFVADQPIVVPSGSCAGMMVHHWPRLFADDAPRRAQAERIAAQVVEFSHFARDVLGLADAQGLGQAPVTRPVKVALHTSCSARREMGVHAPSRALLAALPGVEIVQQARETECCGFGGTFSARHPSISGAMVADKLAAVREAGAEVLVSADCGCLLNLHHAAQAQGGVATGQPRCQHLGSFLAERIGLAGGAWQVTD
;
A
#
# COMPACT_ATOMS: atom_id res chain seq x y z
N MET A 1 -11.70 -26.07 8.39
CA MET A 1 -10.96 -26.51 7.18
C MET A 1 -10.08 -25.33 6.77
N THR A 2 -8.78 -25.36 7.07
CA THR A 2 -7.83 -24.35 6.60
C THR A 2 -7.67 -24.56 5.09
N ALA A 3 -8.11 -23.58 4.30
CA ALA A 3 -7.81 -23.59 2.86
C ALA A 3 -6.29 -23.67 2.69
N ALA A 4 -5.81 -24.57 1.85
CA ALA A 4 -4.40 -24.67 1.53
C ALA A 4 -3.94 -23.32 0.94
N SER A 5 -2.81 -22.80 1.43
CA SER A 5 -2.22 -21.58 0.87
C SER A 5 -2.01 -21.76 -0.64
N PRO A 6 -2.27 -20.74 -1.45
CA PRO A 6 -2.04 -20.84 -2.89
C PRO A 6 -0.56 -21.18 -3.16
N PRO A 7 -0.27 -21.94 -4.23
CA PRO A 7 1.10 -22.27 -4.57
C PRO A 7 1.92 -21.00 -4.83
N ARG A 8 3.15 -20.97 -4.31
CA ARG A 8 4.05 -19.83 -4.51
C ARG A 8 4.42 -19.72 -5.98
N PRO A 9 4.21 -18.57 -6.64
CA PRO A 9 4.65 -18.37 -8.01
C PRO A 9 6.18 -18.34 -8.07
N ALA A 10 6.77 -18.82 -9.17
CA ALA A 10 8.21 -18.72 -9.37
C ALA A 10 8.68 -17.28 -9.59
N ARG A 11 7.79 -16.43 -10.12
CA ARG A 11 8.08 -15.06 -10.52
C ARG A 11 6.83 -14.18 -10.40
N VAL A 12 7.01 -12.89 -10.10
CA VAL A 12 5.96 -11.89 -10.08
C VAL A 12 6.43 -10.58 -10.71
N TYR A 13 5.50 -9.81 -11.22
CA TYR A 13 5.71 -8.38 -11.43
C TYR A 13 5.52 -7.59 -10.14
N VAL A 14 6.25 -6.48 -9.99
CA VAL A 14 5.96 -5.45 -9.01
C VAL A 14 5.59 -4.17 -9.75
N PHE A 15 4.39 -3.65 -9.49
CA PHE A 15 3.96 -2.33 -9.94
C PHE A 15 4.20 -1.33 -8.81
N ALA A 16 5.32 -0.61 -8.87
CA ALA A 16 5.75 0.26 -7.77
C ALA A 16 4.76 1.40 -7.46
N THR A 17 4.03 1.88 -8.44
CA THR A 17 3.20 3.09 -8.37
C THR A 17 4.02 4.39 -8.32
N CYS A 18 3.44 5.49 -8.80
CA CYS A 18 4.17 6.76 -8.89
C CYS A 18 4.60 7.32 -7.52
N VAL A 19 3.73 7.19 -6.49
CA VAL A 19 4.04 7.72 -5.16
C VAL A 19 5.09 6.89 -4.45
N VAL A 20 5.07 5.56 -4.60
CA VAL A 20 6.10 4.68 -4.04
C VAL A 20 7.44 4.96 -4.72
N ASP A 21 7.46 4.99 -6.05
CA ASP A 21 8.69 5.17 -6.83
C ASP A 21 9.37 6.53 -6.56
N LEU A 22 8.57 7.60 -6.56
CA LEU A 22 9.12 8.96 -6.48
C LEU A 22 9.28 9.48 -5.05
N MET A 23 8.40 9.10 -4.13
CA MET A 23 8.31 9.72 -2.80
C MET A 23 8.67 8.75 -1.66
N ALA A 24 8.63 7.45 -1.91
CA ALA A 24 8.86 6.42 -0.89
C ALA A 24 9.57 5.18 -1.47
N PRO A 25 10.68 5.32 -2.22
CA PRO A 25 11.33 4.21 -2.92
C PRO A 25 11.74 3.07 -1.99
N GLN A 26 12.10 3.39 -0.74
CA GLN A 26 12.42 2.36 0.26
C GLN A 26 11.24 1.40 0.52
N ALA A 27 10.01 1.89 0.50
CA ALA A 27 8.83 1.03 0.67
C ALA A 27 8.71 -0.02 -0.47
N GLY A 28 9.00 0.39 -1.70
CA GLY A 28 9.06 -0.52 -2.84
C GLY A 28 10.19 -1.54 -2.74
N LEU A 29 11.39 -1.09 -2.33
CA LEU A 29 12.56 -1.95 -2.13
C LEU A 29 12.34 -2.97 -1.01
N ASP A 30 11.70 -2.58 0.09
CA ASP A 30 11.37 -3.47 1.20
C ASP A 30 10.37 -4.55 0.77
N VAL A 31 9.34 -4.17 -0.02
CA VAL A 31 8.40 -5.13 -0.61
C VAL A 31 9.11 -6.13 -1.53
N VAL A 32 9.99 -5.65 -2.40
CA VAL A 32 10.82 -6.52 -3.26
C VAL A 32 11.71 -7.44 -2.42
N GLY A 33 12.32 -6.92 -1.35
CA GLY A 33 13.12 -7.70 -0.41
C GLY A 33 12.34 -8.83 0.25
N LEU A 34 11.12 -8.55 0.71
CA LEU A 34 10.21 -9.54 1.29
C LEU A 34 9.84 -10.65 0.29
N ILE A 35 9.56 -10.28 -0.95
CA ILE A 35 9.24 -11.22 -2.03
C ILE A 35 10.45 -12.11 -2.35
N ARG A 36 11.62 -11.50 -2.52
CA ARG A 36 12.87 -12.22 -2.83
C ARG A 36 13.32 -13.15 -1.70
N ARG A 37 13.14 -12.76 -0.44
CA ARG A 37 13.39 -13.62 0.73
C ARG A 37 12.60 -14.94 0.65
N ALA A 38 11.41 -14.92 0.08
CA ALA A 38 10.60 -16.12 -0.13
C ALA A 38 11.02 -16.97 -1.34
N GLY A 39 12.12 -16.63 -2.03
CA GLY A 39 12.63 -17.32 -3.21
C GLY A 39 11.88 -16.98 -4.51
N ILE A 40 11.06 -15.94 -4.52
CA ILE A 40 10.27 -15.53 -5.68
C ILE A 40 11.07 -14.48 -6.48
N ALA A 41 11.25 -14.71 -7.78
CA ALA A 41 11.88 -13.75 -8.66
C ALA A 41 10.95 -12.54 -8.91
N VAL A 42 11.53 -11.34 -9.03
CA VAL A 42 10.79 -10.10 -9.25
C VAL A 42 11.19 -9.51 -10.59
N ASP A 43 10.19 -9.27 -11.43
CA ASP A 43 10.29 -8.49 -12.65
C ASP A 43 9.77 -7.08 -12.41
N PHE A 44 10.55 -6.12 -12.86
CA PHE A 44 10.22 -4.70 -12.78
C PHE A 44 10.28 -4.11 -14.20
N PRO A 45 9.15 -4.09 -14.95
CA PRO A 45 9.13 -3.52 -16.29
C PRO A 45 9.55 -2.05 -16.26
N ALA A 46 10.52 -1.68 -17.08
CA ALA A 46 10.89 -0.28 -17.29
C ALA A 46 9.72 0.48 -17.95
N GLY A 47 9.56 1.77 -17.62
CA GLY A 47 8.48 2.59 -18.16
C GLY A 47 7.19 2.57 -17.35
N GLN A 48 7.17 1.90 -16.20
CA GLN A 48 6.08 2.06 -15.25
C GLN A 48 5.92 3.54 -14.85
N SER A 49 4.68 3.94 -14.61
CA SER A 49 4.38 5.29 -14.17
C SER A 49 3.22 5.29 -13.15
N CYS A 50 2.12 5.92 -13.46
CA CYS A 50 0.95 6.04 -12.60
C CYS A 50 -0.12 5.00 -12.96
N CYS A 51 -0.93 4.58 -11.98
CA CYS A 51 -2.14 3.80 -12.25
C CYS A 51 -3.27 4.62 -12.91
N GLY A 52 -3.14 5.94 -12.96
CA GLY A 52 -4.17 6.85 -13.52
C GLY A 52 -5.23 7.29 -12.51
N GLN A 53 -5.20 6.82 -11.26
CA GLN A 53 -6.22 7.14 -10.25
C GLN A 53 -6.41 8.65 -10.01
N PRO A 54 -5.36 9.50 -9.90
CA PRO A 54 -5.55 10.94 -9.68
C PRO A 54 -6.35 11.63 -10.78
N ALA A 55 -6.13 11.26 -12.03
CA ALA A 55 -6.90 11.75 -13.16
C ALA A 55 -8.34 11.23 -13.12
N TYR A 56 -8.51 9.92 -12.90
CA TYR A 56 -9.82 9.27 -12.83
C TYR A 56 -10.71 9.89 -11.74
N THR A 57 -10.21 10.03 -10.53
CA THR A 57 -10.98 10.59 -9.40
C THR A 57 -11.26 12.08 -9.52
N SER A 58 -10.55 12.77 -10.43
CA SER A 58 -10.76 14.18 -10.76
C SER A 58 -11.70 14.39 -11.97
N GLY A 59 -12.22 13.28 -12.56
CA GLY A 59 -13.12 13.33 -13.69
C GLY A 59 -12.43 13.42 -15.07
N PHE A 60 -11.09 13.35 -15.12
CA PHE A 60 -10.30 13.38 -16.36
C PHE A 60 -10.12 11.95 -16.90
N ASN A 61 -11.23 11.37 -17.40
CA ASN A 61 -11.26 9.97 -17.83
C ASN A 61 -10.36 9.69 -19.04
N ASP A 62 -10.24 10.62 -19.97
CA ASP A 62 -9.39 10.46 -21.17
C ASP A 62 -7.90 10.43 -20.78
N GLU A 63 -7.50 11.26 -19.83
CA GLU A 63 -6.15 11.26 -19.26
C GLU A 63 -5.87 9.96 -18.51
N ALA A 64 -6.81 9.52 -17.68
CA ALA A 64 -6.71 8.25 -16.96
C ALA A 64 -6.59 7.07 -17.94
N ARG A 65 -7.38 7.08 -19.03
CA ARG A 65 -7.35 6.07 -20.09
C ARG A 65 -5.99 6.03 -20.80
N ARG A 66 -5.41 7.21 -21.16
CA ARG A 66 -4.08 7.28 -21.79
C ARG A 66 -2.99 6.71 -20.88
N VAL A 67 -3.02 7.07 -19.60
CA VAL A 67 -2.07 6.53 -18.61
C VAL A 67 -2.22 5.03 -18.47
N ALA A 68 -3.44 4.53 -18.29
CA ALA A 68 -3.72 3.10 -18.17
C ALA A 68 -3.27 2.33 -19.41
N ALA A 69 -3.55 2.84 -20.63
CA ALA A 69 -3.15 2.20 -21.90
C ALA A 69 -1.64 1.98 -21.97
N ALA A 70 -0.83 2.97 -21.57
CA ALA A 70 0.62 2.84 -21.53
C ALA A 70 1.11 1.78 -20.53
N GLN A 71 0.39 1.57 -19.44
CA GLN A 71 0.73 0.53 -18.45
C GLN A 71 0.31 -0.87 -18.90
N LEU A 72 -0.82 -1.02 -19.61
CA LEU A 72 -1.29 -2.31 -20.10
C LEU A 72 -0.24 -3.03 -20.96
N ASP A 73 0.54 -2.31 -21.74
CA ASP A 73 1.53 -2.87 -22.66
C ASP A 73 2.81 -3.37 -21.96
N LEU A 74 2.98 -3.08 -20.67
CA LEU A 74 4.16 -3.49 -19.88
C LEU A 74 4.03 -4.90 -19.28
N PHE A 75 2.81 -5.37 -19.03
CA PHE A 75 2.55 -6.65 -18.36
C PHE A 75 2.14 -7.73 -19.36
N VAL A 76 3.15 -8.31 -20.02
CA VAL A 76 2.94 -9.26 -21.12
C VAL A 76 2.86 -10.72 -20.67
N ALA A 77 3.57 -11.09 -19.59
CA ALA A 77 3.58 -12.46 -19.10
C ALA A 77 2.39 -12.75 -18.19
N ASP A 78 1.98 -14.02 -18.15
CA ASP A 78 0.93 -14.50 -17.25
C ASP A 78 1.53 -14.83 -15.87
N GLN A 79 1.69 -13.79 -15.05
CA GLN A 79 2.21 -13.90 -13.69
C GLN A 79 1.58 -12.84 -12.78
N PRO A 80 1.51 -13.06 -11.45
CA PRO A 80 0.91 -12.08 -10.54
C PRO A 80 1.61 -10.71 -10.61
N ILE A 81 0.82 -9.65 -10.48
CA ILE A 81 1.29 -8.26 -10.39
C ILE A 81 1.06 -7.79 -8.96
N VAL A 82 2.11 -7.75 -8.16
CA VAL A 82 2.05 -7.29 -6.77
C VAL A 82 2.08 -5.76 -6.73
N VAL A 83 1.09 -5.17 -6.09
CA VAL A 83 0.94 -3.71 -6.00
C VAL A 83 1.03 -3.27 -4.55
N PRO A 84 2.10 -2.55 -4.14
CA PRO A 84 2.29 -2.05 -2.78
C PRO A 84 1.50 -0.76 -2.50
N SER A 85 0.27 -0.69 -3.01
CA SER A 85 -0.66 0.41 -2.79
C SER A 85 -2.07 -0.07 -3.10
N GLY A 86 -2.89 -0.20 -2.06
CA GLY A 86 -4.22 -0.76 -2.20
C GLY A 86 -5.16 0.08 -3.06
N SER A 87 -5.02 1.40 -3.04
CA SER A 87 -5.79 2.30 -3.90
C SER A 87 -5.41 2.18 -5.38
N CYS A 88 -4.12 2.00 -5.68
CA CYS A 88 -3.66 1.72 -7.05
C CYS A 88 -4.11 0.34 -7.52
N ALA A 89 -4.06 -0.69 -6.66
CA ALA A 89 -4.56 -2.01 -6.98
C ALA A 89 -6.06 -1.95 -7.32
N GLY A 90 -6.87 -1.23 -6.52
CA GLY A 90 -8.29 -1.00 -6.80
C GLY A 90 -8.52 -0.31 -8.15
N MET A 91 -7.71 0.69 -8.47
CA MET A 91 -7.77 1.35 -9.80
C MET A 91 -7.52 0.36 -10.94
N MET A 92 -6.50 -0.49 -10.82
CA MET A 92 -6.16 -1.48 -11.85
C MET A 92 -7.24 -2.55 -11.99
N VAL A 93 -7.77 -3.07 -10.88
CA VAL A 93 -8.74 -4.16 -10.88
C VAL A 93 -10.13 -3.71 -11.34
N HIS A 94 -10.63 -2.59 -10.81
CA HIS A 94 -12.02 -2.21 -10.97
C HIS A 94 -12.26 -1.12 -12.02
N HIS A 95 -11.27 -0.27 -12.28
CA HIS A 95 -11.48 0.91 -13.11
C HIS A 95 -10.79 0.84 -14.47
N TRP A 96 -9.64 0.16 -14.61
CA TRP A 96 -9.02 -0.02 -15.92
C TRP A 96 -9.95 -0.70 -16.94
N PRO A 97 -10.64 -1.83 -16.64
CA PRO A 97 -11.58 -2.39 -17.60
C PRO A 97 -12.71 -1.44 -18.02
N ARG A 98 -13.16 -0.58 -17.09
CA ARG A 98 -14.21 0.41 -17.36
C ARG A 98 -13.75 1.55 -18.27
N LEU A 99 -12.48 1.99 -18.13
CA LEU A 99 -11.89 3.00 -18.99
C LEU A 99 -11.85 2.59 -20.46
N PHE A 100 -11.88 1.29 -20.76
CA PHE A 100 -11.86 0.74 -22.12
C PHE A 100 -13.19 0.07 -22.50
N ALA A 101 -14.32 0.50 -21.92
CA ALA A 101 -15.62 -0.12 -22.17
C ALA A 101 -16.05 -0.07 -23.66
N ASP A 102 -15.59 0.92 -24.41
CA ASP A 102 -15.82 1.15 -25.82
C ASP A 102 -14.73 0.58 -26.77
N ASP A 103 -13.68 -0.06 -26.21
CA ASP A 103 -12.52 -0.61 -26.94
C ASP A 103 -12.33 -2.08 -26.52
N ALA A 104 -13.00 -3.00 -27.23
CA ALA A 104 -13.04 -4.41 -26.84
C ALA A 104 -11.65 -5.07 -26.74
N PRO A 105 -10.66 -4.86 -27.63
CA PRO A 105 -9.32 -5.39 -27.47
C PRO A 105 -8.59 -4.88 -26.23
N ARG A 106 -8.63 -3.59 -25.95
CA ARG A 106 -8.00 -2.98 -24.78
C ARG A 106 -8.71 -3.36 -23.49
N ARG A 107 -10.03 -3.48 -23.52
CA ARG A 107 -10.81 -3.97 -22.39
C ARG A 107 -10.43 -5.39 -22.03
N ALA A 108 -10.32 -6.29 -22.99
CA ALA A 108 -9.90 -7.69 -22.73
C ALA A 108 -8.47 -7.75 -22.15
N GLN A 109 -7.57 -6.89 -22.62
CA GLN A 109 -6.22 -6.75 -22.04
C GLN A 109 -6.28 -6.25 -20.59
N ALA A 110 -7.09 -5.23 -20.31
CA ALA A 110 -7.28 -4.68 -18.96
C ALA A 110 -7.90 -5.71 -18.01
N GLU A 111 -8.89 -6.49 -18.46
CA GLU A 111 -9.51 -7.58 -17.69
C GLU A 111 -8.50 -8.69 -17.37
N ARG A 112 -7.66 -9.08 -18.33
CA ARG A 112 -6.57 -10.03 -18.09
C ARG A 112 -5.59 -9.53 -17.03
N ILE A 113 -5.15 -8.27 -17.13
CA ILE A 113 -4.24 -7.67 -16.14
C ILE A 113 -4.92 -7.52 -14.78
N ALA A 114 -6.17 -7.08 -14.73
CA ALA A 114 -6.95 -6.98 -13.50
C ALA A 114 -7.01 -8.32 -12.73
N ALA A 115 -7.13 -9.44 -13.45
CA ALA A 115 -7.12 -10.78 -12.85
C ALA A 115 -5.74 -11.20 -12.29
N GLN A 116 -4.65 -10.58 -12.73
CA GLN A 116 -3.29 -10.84 -12.24
C GLN A 116 -2.91 -9.95 -11.05
N VAL A 117 -3.62 -8.85 -10.82
CA VAL A 117 -3.30 -7.88 -9.75
C VAL A 117 -3.59 -8.47 -8.38
N VAL A 118 -2.57 -8.42 -7.52
CA VAL A 118 -2.68 -8.79 -6.10
C VAL A 118 -2.16 -7.63 -5.25
N GLU A 119 -2.99 -7.11 -4.37
CA GLU A 119 -2.56 -6.09 -3.42
C GLU A 119 -1.58 -6.70 -2.41
N PHE A 120 -0.56 -5.93 -2.03
CA PHE A 120 0.57 -6.43 -1.24
C PHE A 120 0.18 -7.10 0.08
N SER A 121 -0.80 -6.58 0.83
CA SER A 121 -1.18 -7.19 2.12
C SER A 121 -1.79 -8.59 1.95
N HIS A 122 -2.56 -8.81 0.90
CA HIS A 122 -3.06 -10.13 0.52
C HIS A 122 -1.89 -11.05 0.11
N PHE A 123 -1.00 -10.57 -0.75
CA PHE A 123 0.15 -11.34 -1.19
C PHE A 123 1.07 -11.72 -0.02
N ALA A 124 1.33 -10.78 0.87
CA ALA A 124 2.17 -11.01 2.06
C ALA A 124 1.56 -12.04 3.02
N ARG A 125 0.24 -11.99 3.22
CA ARG A 125 -0.47 -12.96 4.07
C ARG A 125 -0.56 -14.34 3.41
N ASP A 126 -1.07 -14.40 2.18
CA ASP A 126 -1.56 -15.65 1.58
C ASP A 126 -0.45 -16.42 0.83
N VAL A 127 0.51 -15.69 0.23
CA VAL A 127 1.59 -16.27 -0.59
C VAL A 127 2.91 -16.32 0.17
N LEU A 128 3.28 -15.20 0.84
CA LEU A 128 4.53 -15.17 1.63
C LEU A 128 4.38 -15.82 3.00
N GLY A 129 3.14 -16.01 3.50
CA GLY A 129 2.86 -16.60 4.80
C GLY A 129 3.29 -15.74 6.00
N LEU A 130 3.41 -14.41 5.81
CA LEU A 130 3.92 -13.50 6.85
C LEU A 130 2.94 -13.26 8.02
N ALA A 131 1.73 -13.82 7.95
CA ALA A 131 0.79 -13.86 9.08
C ALA A 131 0.98 -15.10 9.98
N ASP A 132 1.91 -16.00 9.65
CA ASP A 132 2.19 -17.23 10.37
C ASP A 132 3.63 -17.24 10.91
N ALA A 133 3.86 -17.90 12.04
CA ALA A 133 5.19 -18.02 12.64
C ALA A 133 6.22 -18.63 11.68
N GLN A 134 5.79 -19.53 10.80
CA GLN A 134 6.66 -20.16 9.80
C GLN A 134 7.17 -19.17 8.75
N GLY A 135 6.30 -18.27 8.27
CA GLY A 135 6.67 -17.23 7.29
C GLY A 135 7.53 -16.12 7.88
N LEU A 136 7.31 -15.80 9.15
CA LEU A 136 8.12 -14.81 9.88
C LEU A 136 9.52 -15.33 10.20
N GLY A 137 9.68 -16.67 10.33
CA GLY A 137 10.94 -17.28 10.74
C GLY A 137 11.35 -16.87 12.17
N GLN A 138 12.66 -16.77 12.41
CA GLN A 138 13.18 -16.23 13.67
C GLN A 138 13.23 -14.70 13.60
N ALA A 139 12.06 -14.06 13.69
CA ALA A 139 12.00 -12.60 13.79
C ALA A 139 12.75 -12.15 15.05
N PRO A 140 13.63 -11.14 14.97
CA PRO A 140 14.34 -10.66 16.14
C PRO A 140 13.36 -10.15 17.20
N VAL A 141 13.68 -10.37 18.48
CA VAL A 141 12.91 -9.77 19.58
C VAL A 141 13.19 -8.27 19.57
N THR A 142 12.20 -7.50 19.12
CA THR A 142 12.28 -6.05 19.08
C THR A 142 11.49 -5.44 20.24
N ARG A 143 11.79 -4.18 20.56
CA ARG A 143 11.02 -3.42 21.57
C ARG A 143 9.53 -3.50 21.26
N PRO A 144 8.67 -3.72 22.28
CA PRO A 144 7.22 -3.61 22.11
C PRO A 144 6.84 -2.25 21.52
N VAL A 145 5.84 -2.23 20.64
CA VAL A 145 5.38 -1.02 19.95
C VAL A 145 3.88 -1.04 19.77
N LYS A 146 3.25 0.11 20.02
CA LYS A 146 1.82 0.33 19.75
C LYS A 146 1.62 0.85 18.34
N VAL A 147 0.81 0.14 17.57
CA VAL A 147 0.59 0.40 16.14
C VAL A 147 -0.88 0.70 15.88
N ALA A 148 -1.16 1.83 15.24
CA ALA A 148 -2.45 2.07 14.61
C ALA A 148 -2.39 1.68 13.12
N LEU A 149 -3.41 0.99 12.64
CA LEU A 149 -3.57 0.68 11.22
C LEU A 149 -4.41 1.77 10.55
N HIS A 150 -3.92 2.31 9.43
CA HIS A 150 -4.70 3.11 8.51
C HIS A 150 -4.85 2.38 7.18
N THR A 151 -6.09 2.11 6.78
CA THR A 151 -6.40 1.63 5.43
C THR A 151 -7.05 2.75 4.64
N SER A 152 -6.52 3.04 3.45
CA SER A 152 -7.14 4.06 2.60
C SER A 152 -8.59 3.70 2.28
N CYS A 153 -9.42 4.71 2.07
CA CYS A 153 -10.85 4.50 1.84
C CYS A 153 -11.12 3.64 0.58
N SER A 154 -10.35 3.83 -0.49
CA SER A 154 -10.43 3.03 -1.72
C SER A 154 -9.95 1.59 -1.48
N ALA A 155 -8.72 1.41 -0.95
CA ALA A 155 -8.17 0.10 -0.67
C ALA A 155 -9.07 -0.75 0.25
N ARG A 156 -9.65 -0.12 1.29
CA ARG A 156 -10.56 -0.80 2.21
C ARG A 156 -11.82 -1.30 1.52
N ARG A 157 -12.43 -0.47 0.67
CA ARG A 157 -13.71 -0.75 0.03
C ARG A 157 -13.58 -1.64 -1.20
N GLU A 158 -12.53 -1.45 -1.98
CA GLU A 158 -12.34 -2.13 -3.27
C GLU A 158 -11.49 -3.39 -3.13
N MET A 159 -10.46 -3.37 -2.29
CA MET A 159 -9.50 -4.48 -2.15
C MET A 159 -9.60 -5.23 -0.82
N GLY A 160 -10.43 -4.78 0.14
CA GLY A 160 -10.61 -5.46 1.42
C GLY A 160 -9.34 -5.57 2.28
N VAL A 161 -8.41 -4.64 2.16
CA VAL A 161 -7.06 -4.71 2.74
C VAL A 161 -7.00 -4.68 4.28
N HIS A 162 -8.10 -4.38 4.97
CA HIS A 162 -8.09 -4.24 6.42
C HIS A 162 -7.76 -5.57 7.12
N ALA A 163 -8.47 -6.65 6.77
CA ALA A 163 -8.27 -7.94 7.42
C ALA A 163 -6.87 -8.53 7.20
N PRO A 164 -6.32 -8.59 5.97
CA PRO A 164 -4.96 -9.07 5.76
C PRO A 164 -3.91 -8.20 6.45
N SER A 165 -4.01 -6.87 6.37
CA SER A 165 -3.06 -5.97 7.04
C SER A 165 -3.06 -6.16 8.56
N ARG A 166 -4.26 -6.29 9.16
CA ARG A 166 -4.40 -6.56 10.59
C ARG A 166 -3.81 -7.90 11.00
N ALA A 167 -4.03 -8.95 10.20
CA ALA A 167 -3.48 -10.28 10.46
C ALA A 167 -1.95 -10.27 10.42
N LEU A 168 -1.35 -9.58 9.43
CA LEU A 168 0.10 -9.41 9.32
C LEU A 168 0.70 -8.69 10.54
N LEU A 169 0.06 -7.61 11.00
CA LEU A 169 0.54 -6.87 12.17
C LEU A 169 0.38 -7.69 13.47
N ALA A 170 -0.73 -8.42 13.61
CA ALA A 170 -1.00 -9.24 14.80
C ALA A 170 -0.05 -10.43 14.95
N ALA A 171 0.52 -10.91 13.84
CA ALA A 171 1.49 -12.01 13.86
C ALA A 171 2.90 -11.59 14.31
N LEU A 172 3.21 -10.29 14.29
CA LEU A 172 4.55 -9.79 14.63
C LEU A 172 4.79 -9.78 16.15
N PRO A 173 5.89 -10.36 16.64
CA PRO A 173 6.23 -10.31 18.05
C PRO A 173 6.35 -8.86 18.58
N GLY A 174 5.75 -8.61 19.75
CA GLY A 174 5.82 -7.32 20.42
C GLY A 174 5.03 -6.19 19.71
N VAL A 175 4.15 -6.49 18.78
CA VAL A 175 3.25 -5.50 18.16
C VAL A 175 1.90 -5.54 18.86
N GLU A 176 1.50 -4.40 19.45
CA GLU A 176 0.17 -4.17 20.00
C GLU A 176 -0.62 -3.29 19.03
N ILE A 177 -1.69 -3.83 18.45
CA ILE A 177 -2.56 -3.06 17.55
C ILE A 177 -3.57 -2.28 18.39
N VAL A 178 -3.46 -0.95 18.38
CA VAL A 178 -4.41 -0.06 19.06
C VAL A 178 -5.48 0.42 18.10
N GLN A 179 -6.72 0.48 18.59
CA GLN A 179 -7.89 0.91 17.83
C GLN A 179 -8.03 2.43 17.90
N GLN A 180 -7.94 3.12 16.78
CA GLN A 180 -8.23 4.54 16.69
C GLN A 180 -9.72 4.80 16.41
N ALA A 181 -10.31 5.85 16.97
CA ALA A 181 -11.72 6.17 16.80
C ALA A 181 -12.14 6.44 15.35
N ARG A 182 -11.22 6.99 14.52
CA ARG A 182 -11.47 7.37 13.12
C ARG A 182 -10.85 6.41 12.11
N GLU A 183 -10.81 5.11 12.40
CA GLU A 183 -10.09 4.12 11.57
C GLU A 183 -10.58 4.08 10.12
N THR A 184 -11.89 4.18 9.89
CA THR A 184 -12.50 4.09 8.56
C THR A 184 -12.55 5.42 7.79
N GLU A 185 -12.19 6.53 8.44
CA GLU A 185 -12.27 7.85 7.83
C GLU A 185 -11.09 8.12 6.89
N CYS A 186 -11.33 8.98 5.90
CA CYS A 186 -10.33 9.38 4.93
C CYS A 186 -9.20 10.19 5.59
N CYS A 187 -7.97 10.02 5.10
CA CYS A 187 -6.79 10.80 5.52
C CYS A 187 -6.71 12.21 4.91
N GLY A 188 -7.64 12.57 4.00
CA GLY A 188 -7.63 13.86 3.31
C GLY A 188 -6.73 13.94 2.07
N PHE A 189 -5.94 12.91 1.72
CA PHE A 189 -5.05 12.96 0.55
C PHE A 189 -5.83 13.09 -0.77
N GLY A 190 -6.67 12.09 -1.11
CA GLY A 190 -7.56 12.09 -2.26
C GLY A 190 -6.90 12.37 -3.62
N GLY A 191 -5.62 12.01 -3.82
CA GLY A 191 -4.86 12.33 -5.02
C GLY A 191 -4.68 13.85 -5.18
N THR A 192 -5.42 14.47 -6.09
CA THR A 192 -5.37 15.93 -6.31
C THR A 192 -6.18 16.73 -5.27
N PHE A 193 -7.00 16.07 -4.43
CA PHE A 193 -7.90 16.75 -3.49
C PHE A 193 -7.14 17.58 -2.45
N SER A 194 -6.05 17.05 -1.89
CA SER A 194 -5.25 17.77 -0.90
C SER A 194 -4.65 19.08 -1.45
N ALA A 195 -4.28 19.11 -2.74
CA ALA A 195 -3.78 20.31 -3.38
C ALA A 195 -4.91 21.30 -3.77
N ARG A 196 -6.07 20.77 -4.17
CA ARG A 196 -7.21 21.61 -4.60
C ARG A 196 -8.04 22.16 -3.43
N HIS A 197 -8.06 21.46 -2.30
CA HIS A 197 -8.83 21.79 -1.10
C HIS A 197 -7.97 21.68 0.17
N PRO A 198 -6.87 22.43 0.28
CA PRO A 198 -5.87 22.25 1.35
C PRO A 198 -6.44 22.47 2.76
N SER A 199 -7.37 23.41 2.94
CA SER A 199 -8.00 23.66 4.24
C SER A 199 -8.86 22.48 4.71
N ILE A 200 -9.61 21.84 3.81
CA ILE A 200 -10.45 20.69 4.14
C ILE A 200 -9.55 19.47 4.39
N SER A 201 -8.59 19.23 3.52
CA SER A 201 -7.59 18.16 3.69
C SER A 201 -6.82 18.30 5.00
N GLY A 202 -6.41 19.52 5.35
CA GLY A 202 -5.73 19.84 6.60
C GLY A 202 -6.56 19.51 7.84
N ALA A 203 -7.86 19.84 7.84
CA ALA A 203 -8.77 19.49 8.93
C ALA A 203 -8.91 17.94 9.05
N MET A 204 -9.13 17.24 7.94
CA MET A 204 -9.27 15.78 7.92
C MET A 204 -8.03 15.06 8.45
N VAL A 205 -6.84 15.50 8.03
CA VAL A 205 -5.59 14.87 8.46
C VAL A 205 -5.29 15.18 9.93
N ALA A 206 -5.60 16.39 10.41
CA ALA A 206 -5.45 16.78 11.81
C ALA A 206 -6.32 15.92 12.73
N ASP A 207 -7.61 15.75 12.40
CA ASP A 207 -8.54 14.90 13.12
C ASP A 207 -8.06 13.43 13.15
N LYS A 208 -7.56 12.93 12.04
CA LYS A 208 -7.02 11.58 11.94
C LYS A 208 -5.80 11.40 12.86
N LEU A 209 -4.84 12.33 12.84
CA LEU A 209 -3.65 12.27 13.69
C LEU A 209 -3.99 12.40 15.17
N ALA A 210 -4.96 13.25 15.51
CA ALA A 210 -5.46 13.35 16.88
C ALA A 210 -6.01 12.01 17.39
N ALA A 211 -6.87 11.34 16.60
CA ALA A 211 -7.42 10.04 16.96
C ALA A 211 -6.35 8.94 17.10
N VAL A 212 -5.32 8.96 16.26
CA VAL A 212 -4.18 8.03 16.34
C VAL A 212 -3.35 8.26 17.61
N ARG A 213 -3.10 9.52 17.93
CA ARG A 213 -2.37 9.92 19.15
C ARG A 213 -3.17 9.59 20.43
N GLU A 214 -4.47 9.86 20.44
CA GLU A 214 -5.37 9.51 21.56
C GLU A 214 -5.42 8.00 21.82
N ALA A 215 -5.32 7.19 20.78
CA ALA A 215 -5.19 5.73 20.89
C ALA A 215 -3.81 5.29 21.43
N GLY A 216 -2.86 6.20 21.64
CA GLY A 216 -1.53 5.93 22.14
C GLY A 216 -0.62 5.20 21.14
N ALA A 217 -0.88 5.31 19.84
CA ALA A 217 -0.05 4.67 18.82
C ALA A 217 1.29 5.40 18.65
N GLU A 218 2.37 4.62 18.65
CA GLU A 218 3.72 5.12 18.36
C GLU A 218 4.00 5.11 16.84
N VAL A 219 3.36 4.17 16.12
CA VAL A 219 3.52 4.01 14.67
C VAL A 219 2.13 3.95 14.01
N LEU A 220 1.99 4.68 12.92
CA LEU A 220 0.83 4.60 12.02
C LEU A 220 1.25 3.86 10.75
N VAL A 221 0.70 2.67 10.56
CA VAL A 221 1.03 1.79 9.43
C VAL A 221 -0.06 1.85 8.37
N SER A 222 0.32 1.94 7.12
CA SER A 222 -0.59 1.83 5.96
C SER A 222 0.12 1.18 4.77
N ALA A 223 -0.65 0.55 3.87
CA ALA A 223 -0.18 0.08 2.58
C ALA A 223 -0.43 1.09 1.44
N ASP A 224 -0.77 2.33 1.75
CA ASP A 224 -1.03 3.41 0.78
C ASP A 224 -0.11 4.60 1.02
N CYS A 225 0.94 4.73 0.20
CA CYS A 225 1.92 5.81 0.32
C CYS A 225 1.32 7.21 0.14
N GLY A 226 0.27 7.37 -0.68
CA GLY A 226 -0.42 8.65 -0.80
C GLY A 226 -1.05 9.12 0.52
N CYS A 227 -1.71 8.22 1.24
CA CYS A 227 -2.22 8.52 2.58
C CYS A 227 -1.08 8.81 3.56
N LEU A 228 -0.04 7.98 3.54
CA LEU A 228 1.11 8.15 4.43
C LEU A 228 1.84 9.48 4.19
N LEU A 229 1.97 9.91 2.95
CA LEU A 229 2.58 11.19 2.60
C LEU A 229 1.84 12.35 3.27
N ASN A 230 0.51 12.40 3.13
CA ASN A 230 -0.31 13.45 3.73
C ASN A 230 -0.26 13.42 5.28
N LEU A 231 -0.35 12.22 5.86
CA LEU A 231 -0.29 12.02 7.32
C LEU A 231 1.10 12.35 7.87
N HIS A 232 2.17 11.94 7.18
CA HIS A 232 3.56 12.21 7.59
C HIS A 232 3.86 13.71 7.59
N HIS A 233 3.58 14.41 6.49
CA HIS A 233 3.84 15.84 6.41
C HIS A 233 3.06 16.63 7.47
N ALA A 234 1.79 16.28 7.70
CA ALA A 234 0.99 16.91 8.75
C ALA A 234 1.54 16.61 10.16
N ALA A 235 2.01 15.39 10.41
CA ALA A 235 2.65 15.04 11.69
C ALA A 235 3.97 15.81 11.88
N GLN A 236 4.81 15.92 10.84
CA GLN A 236 6.05 16.70 10.89
C GLN A 236 5.79 18.19 11.14
N ALA A 237 4.80 18.78 10.46
CA ALA A 237 4.39 20.17 10.70
C ALA A 237 3.94 20.43 12.14
N GLN A 238 3.51 19.39 12.87
CA GLN A 238 3.15 19.44 14.29
C GLN A 238 4.30 19.08 15.24
N GLY A 239 5.55 19.00 14.73
CA GLY A 239 6.75 18.71 15.50
C GLY A 239 7.19 17.25 15.49
N GLY A 240 6.50 16.39 14.75
CA GLY A 240 6.89 14.99 14.54
C GLY A 240 6.90 14.16 15.83
N VAL A 241 7.72 13.13 15.85
CA VAL A 241 7.83 12.18 16.99
C VAL A 241 8.23 12.88 18.28
N ALA A 242 9.01 13.96 18.22
CA ALA A 242 9.43 14.74 19.40
C ALA A 242 8.25 15.37 20.18
N THR A 243 7.12 15.60 19.50
CA THR A 243 5.89 16.14 20.11
C THR A 243 4.80 15.08 20.31
N GLY A 244 5.16 13.79 20.22
CA GLY A 244 4.22 12.68 20.41
C GLY A 244 3.37 12.34 19.17
N GLN A 245 3.74 12.83 17.98
CA GLN A 245 3.10 12.41 16.75
C GLN A 245 3.57 10.99 16.38
N PRO A 246 2.71 10.15 15.78
CA PRO A 246 3.10 8.81 15.36
C PRO A 246 4.11 8.86 14.20
N ARG A 247 5.05 7.91 14.19
CA ARG A 247 5.86 7.64 13.01
C ARG A 247 4.98 7.00 11.93
N CYS A 248 4.87 7.62 10.76
CA CYS A 248 4.16 7.05 9.63
C CYS A 248 5.06 6.06 8.88
N GLN A 249 4.57 4.86 8.56
CA GLN A 249 5.38 3.84 7.90
C GLN A 249 4.56 2.95 6.96
N HIS A 250 5.13 2.61 5.80
CA HIS A 250 4.51 1.66 4.88
C HIS A 250 4.49 0.24 5.49
N LEU A 251 3.39 -0.50 5.25
CA LEU A 251 3.22 -1.87 5.79
C LEU A 251 4.39 -2.77 5.41
N GLY A 252 4.84 -2.74 4.15
CA GLY A 252 5.99 -3.53 3.70
C GLY A 252 7.28 -3.19 4.44
N SER A 253 7.55 -1.89 4.65
CA SER A 253 8.73 -1.45 5.41
C SER A 253 8.64 -1.82 6.88
N PHE A 254 7.44 -1.72 7.48
CA PHE A 254 7.24 -2.13 8.87
C PHE A 254 7.46 -3.65 9.04
N LEU A 255 6.92 -4.47 8.14
CA LEU A 255 7.16 -5.91 8.13
C LEU A 255 8.66 -6.23 7.98
N ALA A 256 9.33 -5.62 7.00
CA ALA A 256 10.75 -5.83 6.75
C ALA A 256 11.63 -5.44 7.96
N GLU A 257 11.34 -4.31 8.59
CA GLU A 257 12.00 -3.86 9.82
C GLU A 257 11.82 -4.89 10.95
N ARG A 258 10.60 -5.36 11.20
CA ARG A 258 10.28 -6.27 12.31
C ARG A 258 10.86 -7.68 12.15
N ILE A 259 11.10 -8.11 10.91
CA ILE A 259 11.74 -9.42 10.65
C ILE A 259 13.25 -9.31 10.39
N GLY A 260 13.85 -8.14 10.60
CA GLY A 260 15.28 -7.92 10.44
C GLY A 260 15.79 -7.90 8.99
N LEU A 261 14.91 -7.60 8.02
CA LEU A 261 15.26 -7.51 6.61
C LEU A 261 15.52 -6.07 6.14
N ALA A 262 15.07 -5.07 6.89
CA ALA A 262 15.06 -3.68 6.44
C ALA A 262 16.44 -3.09 6.23
N GLY A 263 16.59 -2.39 5.13
CA GLY A 263 17.78 -1.61 4.78
C GLY A 263 17.79 -0.16 5.29
N GLY A 264 16.79 0.30 6.03
CA GLY A 264 16.73 1.68 6.53
C GLY A 264 15.34 2.14 6.93
N ALA A 265 15.26 3.23 7.71
CA ALA A 265 14.00 3.87 8.05
C ALA A 265 13.37 4.48 6.77
N TRP A 266 12.04 4.35 6.63
CA TRP A 266 11.29 5.05 5.61
C TRP A 266 11.53 6.56 5.75
N GLN A 267 12.17 7.14 4.77
CA GLN A 267 12.37 8.58 4.68
C GLN A 267 11.58 9.09 3.48
N VAL A 268 10.70 10.03 3.72
CA VAL A 268 10.17 10.87 2.64
C VAL A 268 11.33 11.74 2.19
N THR A 269 11.69 11.67 0.93
CA THR A 269 12.62 12.64 0.34
C THR A 269 11.89 13.97 0.23
N ASP A 270 12.47 15.00 0.84
CA ASP A 270 12.02 16.39 0.77
C ASP A 270 12.00 16.93 -0.66
#